data_623c198ddf10b1876f9c39a2f8ef8fef
#
_entry.id   623c198ddf10b1876f9c39a2f8ef8fef
#
_cell.length_a   1.000
_cell.length_b   1.000
_cell.length_c   1.000
_cell.angle_alpha   90.00
_cell.angle_beta   90.00
_cell.angle_gamma   90.00
#
_symmetry.space_group_name_H-M   'P 1'
#
loop_
_entity.id
_entity.type
_entity.pdbx_description
1 polymer ?
#
loop_
_entity_poly.entity_id
_entity_poly.type
_entity_poly.pdbx_seq_one_letter_code
_entity_poly.pdbx_strand_id
1 'polypeptide(L)'
;YQVDGLSATAEILVDEYGVPHIYANDHYDVFFVQGFNAARDRLWQIDLWKRRGLGQLSEILGEQHVAQDTAARMFVYRGDMYAEWLAYGNDAKRIAESFTAGINAFVKIAKANPDLMPVEFAMLGYEPSLWSADDVVRIRSNGLWRNVVTEVWRARLACQDQMELAAQWLALEPQWQTETPAGLDPCVIPENVLDNYLLAKAPVDFSAQPPQEQLASLLEQATHD
;
A
#
# COMPACT_ATOMS: atom_id res chain seq x y z
N TYR A 1 -7.13 22.71 12.15
CA TYR A 1 -8.22 21.75 12.00
C TYR A 1 -8.83 21.41 13.36
N GLN A 2 -10.13 21.19 13.39
CA GLN A 2 -10.83 20.65 14.55
C GLN A 2 -11.34 19.26 14.19
N VAL A 3 -10.89 18.24 14.92
CA VAL A 3 -11.16 16.83 14.64
C VAL A 3 -11.49 16.10 15.93
N ASP A 4 -12.35 15.09 15.83
CA ASP A 4 -12.61 14.16 16.91
C ASP A 4 -11.59 13.02 16.88
N GLY A 5 -11.26 12.46 18.05
CA GLY A 5 -10.42 11.27 18.16
C GLY A 5 -9.04 11.51 18.80
N LEU A 6 -8.64 12.77 19.03
CA LEU A 6 -7.47 13.12 19.81
C LEU A 6 -7.82 13.23 21.31
N SER A 7 -6.90 12.82 22.17
CA SER A 7 -7.02 13.01 23.63
C SER A 7 -6.71 14.44 24.05
N ALA A 8 -5.86 15.15 23.31
CA ALA A 8 -5.46 16.53 23.53
C ALA A 8 -5.05 17.21 22.20
N THR A 9 -4.80 18.51 22.26
CA THR A 9 -4.26 19.26 21.11
C THR A 9 -2.90 18.70 20.69
N ALA A 10 -2.71 18.50 19.40
CA ALA A 10 -1.45 18.11 18.80
C ALA A 10 -1.00 19.14 17.75
N GLU A 11 0.27 19.17 17.44
CA GLU A 11 0.88 20.14 16.54
C GLU A 11 1.68 19.44 15.44
N ILE A 12 1.60 19.97 14.22
CA ILE A 12 2.44 19.57 13.08
C ILE A 12 3.25 20.80 12.67
N LEU A 13 4.56 20.76 12.84
CA LEU A 13 5.49 21.76 12.32
C LEU A 13 6.14 21.22 11.05
N VAL A 14 6.03 21.94 9.96
CA VAL A 14 6.68 21.58 8.69
C VAL A 14 7.93 22.43 8.53
N ASP A 15 9.08 21.79 8.41
CA ASP A 15 10.36 22.47 8.24
C ASP A 15 10.58 22.97 6.80
N GLU A 16 11.72 23.61 6.56
CA GLU A 16 12.10 24.16 5.25
C GLU A 16 12.25 23.10 4.14
N TYR A 17 12.43 21.84 4.51
CA TYR A 17 12.51 20.70 3.58
C TYR A 17 11.15 20.03 3.33
N GLY A 18 10.09 20.56 3.96
CA GLY A 18 8.74 19.97 3.86
C GLY A 18 8.53 18.74 4.75
N VAL A 19 9.43 18.47 5.71
CA VAL A 19 9.32 17.35 6.64
C VAL A 19 8.39 17.72 7.80
N PRO A 20 7.32 16.96 8.05
CA PRO A 20 6.41 17.20 9.16
C PRO A 20 6.97 16.65 10.47
N HIS A 21 7.08 17.50 11.47
CA HIS A 21 7.42 17.16 12.84
C HIS A 21 6.14 17.17 13.68
N ILE A 22 5.79 16.03 14.26
CA ILE A 22 4.53 15.83 14.99
C ILE A 22 4.80 15.83 16.48
N TYR A 23 4.05 16.67 17.21
CA TYR A 23 4.11 16.80 18.66
C TYR A 23 2.73 16.53 19.26
N ALA A 24 2.63 15.55 20.17
CA ALA A 24 1.41 15.20 20.89
C ALA A 24 1.75 14.72 22.30
N ASN A 25 0.77 14.74 23.21
CA ASN A 25 0.95 14.32 24.59
C ASN A 25 0.88 12.80 24.79
N ASP A 26 0.20 12.10 23.87
CA ASP A 26 0.00 10.65 23.89
C ASP A 26 0.53 10.05 22.59
N HIS A 27 1.13 8.86 22.67
CA HIS A 27 1.69 8.24 21.48
C HIS A 27 0.63 7.78 20.47
N TYR A 28 -0.59 7.47 20.92
CA TYR A 28 -1.70 7.15 19.99
C TYR A 28 -2.16 8.40 19.24
N ASP A 29 -2.13 9.57 19.90
CA ASP A 29 -2.36 10.84 19.23
C ASP A 29 -1.29 11.13 18.17
N VAL A 30 -0.01 10.75 18.42
CA VAL A 30 1.05 10.84 17.39
C VAL A 30 0.69 10.04 16.15
N PHE A 31 0.23 8.78 16.32
CA PHE A 31 -0.17 7.95 15.18
C PHE A 31 -1.43 8.45 14.50
N PHE A 32 -2.39 8.98 15.24
CA PHE A 32 -3.56 9.65 14.66
C PHE A 32 -3.13 10.81 13.76
N VAL A 33 -2.29 11.72 14.30
CA VAL A 33 -1.81 12.88 13.54
C VAL A 33 -0.93 12.47 12.36
N GLN A 34 -0.15 11.40 12.48
CA GLN A 34 0.62 10.84 11.36
C GLN A 34 -0.32 10.39 10.23
N GLY A 35 -1.40 9.66 10.56
CA GLY A 35 -2.40 9.24 9.58
C GLY A 35 -3.13 10.42 8.94
N PHE A 36 -3.52 11.41 9.77
CA PHE A 36 -4.12 12.65 9.29
C PHE A 36 -3.20 13.40 8.33
N ASN A 37 -1.93 13.55 8.68
CA ASN A 37 -0.95 14.23 7.84
C ASN A 37 -0.68 13.47 6.54
N ALA A 38 -0.57 12.14 6.59
CA ALA A 38 -0.40 11.31 5.39
C ALA A 38 -1.57 11.50 4.42
N ALA A 39 -2.81 11.55 4.93
CA ALA A 39 -3.99 11.82 4.12
C ALA A 39 -4.00 13.27 3.61
N ARG A 40 -3.68 14.26 4.45
CA ARG A 40 -3.62 15.67 4.03
C ARG A 40 -2.66 15.88 2.85
N ASP A 41 -1.52 15.21 2.88
CA ASP A 41 -0.48 15.44 1.89
C ASP A 41 -0.58 14.49 0.67
N ARG A 42 -1.19 13.30 0.83
CA ARG A 42 -1.12 12.21 -0.16
C ARG A 42 -2.42 11.39 -0.28
N LEU A 43 -3.59 11.97 -0.05
CA LEU A 43 -4.86 11.24 0.04
C LEU A 43 -5.11 10.30 -1.15
N TRP A 44 -4.97 10.82 -2.38
CA TRP A 44 -5.20 10.02 -3.57
C TRP A 44 -4.20 8.85 -3.68
N GLN A 45 -2.93 9.10 -3.40
CA GLN A 45 -1.89 8.07 -3.50
C GLN A 45 -2.12 6.94 -2.49
N ILE A 46 -2.49 7.25 -1.24
CA ILE A 46 -2.73 6.22 -0.23
C ILE A 46 -4.03 5.46 -0.49
N ASP A 47 -5.09 6.11 -1.01
CA ASP A 47 -6.32 5.43 -1.43
C ASP A 47 -6.04 4.46 -2.58
N LEU A 48 -5.30 4.90 -3.60
CA LEU A 48 -4.89 4.05 -4.72
C LEU A 48 -4.05 2.86 -4.27
N TRP A 49 -3.12 3.07 -3.34
CA TRP A 49 -2.28 1.99 -2.79
C TRP A 49 -3.10 0.97 -2.00
N LYS A 50 -4.06 1.44 -1.21
CA LYS A 50 -5.00 0.54 -0.52
C LYS A 50 -5.77 -0.31 -1.52
N ARG A 51 -6.39 0.32 -2.53
CA ARG A 51 -7.15 -0.39 -3.57
C ARG A 51 -6.30 -1.39 -4.33
N ARG A 52 -5.08 -1.00 -4.71
CA ARG A 52 -4.13 -1.92 -5.34
C ARG A 52 -3.83 -3.13 -4.46
N GLY A 53 -3.55 -2.90 -3.18
CA GLY A 53 -3.24 -3.98 -2.23
C GLY A 53 -4.41 -4.89 -1.94
N LEU A 54 -5.64 -4.37 -1.94
CA LEU A 54 -6.87 -5.14 -1.74
C LEU A 54 -7.42 -5.78 -3.03
N GLY A 55 -6.85 -5.47 -4.20
CA GLY A 55 -7.36 -5.91 -5.50
C GLY A 55 -8.70 -5.27 -5.84
N GLN A 56 -8.77 -3.95 -5.81
CA GLN A 56 -9.95 -3.11 -6.03
C GLN A 56 -9.72 -1.99 -7.05
N LEU A 57 -8.65 -2.09 -7.87
CA LEU A 57 -8.35 -1.08 -8.89
C LEU A 57 -9.43 -1.03 -9.96
N SER A 58 -9.97 -2.18 -10.38
CA SER A 58 -10.99 -2.26 -11.42
C SER A 58 -12.30 -1.55 -11.05
N GLU A 59 -12.57 -1.35 -9.75
CA GLU A 59 -13.74 -0.58 -9.28
C GLU A 59 -13.69 0.88 -9.72
N ILE A 60 -12.49 1.45 -9.86
CA ILE A 60 -12.28 2.87 -10.14
C ILE A 60 -11.57 3.12 -11.48
N LEU A 61 -10.83 2.16 -12.01
CA LEU A 61 -10.03 2.30 -13.22
C LEU A 61 -10.52 1.44 -14.39
N GLY A 62 -11.52 0.57 -14.18
CA GLY A 62 -12.14 -0.23 -15.23
C GLY A 62 -11.59 -1.64 -15.40
N GLU A 63 -12.16 -2.37 -16.37
CA GLU A 63 -11.97 -3.82 -16.55
C GLU A 63 -10.53 -4.25 -16.88
N GLN A 64 -9.72 -3.37 -17.44
CA GLN A 64 -8.30 -3.66 -17.74
C GLN A 64 -7.48 -3.99 -16.48
N HIS A 65 -7.95 -3.60 -15.29
CA HIS A 65 -7.30 -3.92 -14.01
C HIS A 65 -7.81 -5.21 -13.34
N VAL A 66 -8.80 -5.91 -13.90
CA VAL A 66 -9.37 -7.14 -13.31
C VAL A 66 -8.29 -8.22 -13.14
N ALA A 67 -7.38 -8.38 -14.09
CA ALA A 67 -6.30 -9.36 -13.99
C ALA A 67 -5.34 -9.00 -12.84
N GLN A 68 -4.98 -7.73 -12.69
CA GLN A 68 -4.13 -7.23 -11.61
C GLN A 68 -4.83 -7.39 -10.24
N ASP A 69 -6.11 -7.06 -10.15
CA ASP A 69 -6.90 -7.25 -8.93
C ASP A 69 -7.01 -8.73 -8.54
N THR A 70 -7.23 -9.61 -9.52
CA THR A 70 -7.25 -11.07 -9.29
C THR A 70 -5.92 -11.56 -8.73
N ALA A 71 -4.81 -11.11 -9.31
CA ALA A 71 -3.47 -11.42 -8.82
C ALA A 71 -3.23 -10.86 -7.40
N ALA A 72 -3.61 -9.60 -7.14
CA ALA A 72 -3.46 -8.97 -5.82
C ALA A 72 -4.26 -9.73 -4.75
N ARG A 73 -5.48 -10.17 -5.05
CA ARG A 73 -6.34 -10.94 -4.14
C ARG A 73 -5.77 -12.31 -3.75
N MET A 74 -4.84 -12.87 -4.51
CA MET A 74 -4.13 -14.10 -4.10
C MET A 74 -3.21 -13.87 -2.90
N PHE A 75 -2.73 -12.65 -2.69
CA PHE A 75 -1.78 -12.27 -1.65
C PHE A 75 -2.40 -11.47 -0.49
N VAL A 76 -3.68 -11.13 -0.55
CA VAL A 76 -4.39 -10.48 0.55
C VAL A 76 -4.56 -11.47 1.69
N TYR A 77 -4.20 -11.04 2.91
CA TYR A 77 -4.46 -11.84 4.11
C TYR A 77 -5.96 -12.05 4.33
N ARG A 78 -6.38 -13.31 4.42
CA ARG A 78 -7.80 -13.75 4.58
C ARG A 78 -8.03 -14.58 5.83
N GLY A 79 -7.02 -14.69 6.70
CA GLY A 79 -7.14 -15.41 7.95
C GLY A 79 -8.01 -14.69 8.97
N ASP A 80 -8.14 -15.30 10.14
CA ASP A 80 -8.82 -14.71 11.28
C ASP A 80 -8.06 -13.48 11.79
N MET A 81 -8.66 -12.30 11.65
CA MET A 81 -8.07 -11.05 12.08
C MET A 81 -7.87 -10.96 13.60
N TYR A 82 -8.67 -11.66 14.39
CA TYR A 82 -8.46 -11.70 15.84
C TYR A 82 -7.15 -12.44 16.18
N ALA A 83 -6.96 -13.62 15.61
CA ALA A 83 -5.73 -14.39 15.78
C ALA A 83 -4.51 -13.62 15.24
N GLU A 84 -4.66 -12.92 14.12
CA GLU A 84 -3.63 -12.10 13.53
C GLU A 84 -3.20 -10.97 14.46
N TRP A 85 -4.15 -10.21 15.02
CA TRP A 85 -3.84 -9.14 15.96
C TRP A 85 -3.16 -9.63 17.25
N LEU A 86 -3.47 -10.84 17.69
CA LEU A 86 -2.79 -11.44 18.86
C LEU A 86 -1.31 -11.78 18.59
N ALA A 87 -0.92 -11.94 17.32
CA ALA A 87 0.47 -12.22 16.93
C ALA A 87 1.35 -10.95 16.89
N TYR A 88 0.73 -9.76 16.90
CA TYR A 88 1.46 -8.48 16.96
C TYR A 88 1.74 -8.06 18.41
N GLY A 89 2.52 -6.99 18.58
CA GLY A 89 2.72 -6.36 19.88
C GLY A 89 1.38 -5.88 20.50
N ASN A 90 1.33 -5.82 21.82
CA ASN A 90 0.12 -5.58 22.60
C ASN A 90 -0.67 -4.31 22.21
N ASP A 91 0.00 -3.29 21.67
CA ASP A 91 -0.57 -2.00 21.29
C ASP A 91 -0.68 -1.81 19.77
N ALA A 92 -0.19 -2.76 18.97
CA ALA A 92 -0.13 -2.65 17.51
C ALA A 92 -1.51 -2.40 16.88
N LYS A 93 -2.55 -3.10 17.36
CA LYS A 93 -3.91 -2.87 16.88
C LYS A 93 -4.39 -1.45 17.16
N ARG A 94 -4.19 -0.96 18.38
CA ARG A 94 -4.59 0.38 18.77
C ARG A 94 -3.82 1.46 18.01
N ILE A 95 -2.54 1.23 17.72
CA ILE A 95 -1.73 2.10 16.87
C ILE A 95 -2.33 2.16 15.45
N ALA A 96 -2.63 1.01 14.85
CA ALA A 96 -3.24 0.97 13.52
C ALA A 96 -4.64 1.61 13.49
N GLU A 97 -5.46 1.41 14.53
CA GLU A 97 -6.76 2.07 14.68
C GLU A 97 -6.61 3.59 14.77
N SER A 98 -5.64 4.11 15.55
CA SER A 98 -5.37 5.54 15.66
C SER A 98 -4.91 6.12 14.33
N PHE A 99 -3.98 5.46 13.65
CA PHE A 99 -3.48 5.90 12.36
C PHE A 99 -4.59 5.97 11.29
N THR A 100 -5.41 4.92 11.20
CA THR A 100 -6.53 4.90 10.24
C THR A 100 -7.66 5.88 10.62
N ALA A 101 -7.88 6.12 11.91
CA ALA A 101 -8.80 7.15 12.37
C ALA A 101 -8.33 8.56 11.93
N GLY A 102 -7.03 8.83 11.98
CA GLY A 102 -6.45 10.07 11.48
C GLY A 102 -6.66 10.25 9.97
N ILE A 103 -6.40 9.22 9.17
CA ILE A 103 -6.70 9.24 7.72
C ILE A 103 -8.19 9.56 7.51
N ASN A 104 -9.07 8.85 8.21
CA ASN A 104 -10.51 9.01 8.07
C ASN A 104 -11.01 10.38 8.50
N ALA A 105 -10.36 11.00 9.48
CA ALA A 105 -10.69 12.36 9.89
C ALA A 105 -10.42 13.36 8.74
N PHE A 106 -9.29 13.24 8.05
CA PHE A 106 -9.01 14.08 6.88
C PHE A 106 -9.94 13.76 5.70
N VAL A 107 -10.23 12.49 5.41
CA VAL A 107 -11.20 12.10 4.37
C VAL A 107 -12.55 12.80 4.58
N LYS A 108 -13.05 12.84 5.81
CA LYS A 108 -14.31 13.52 6.14
C LYS A 108 -14.24 15.03 5.87
N ILE A 109 -13.11 15.66 6.23
CA ILE A 109 -12.88 17.09 5.99
C ILE A 109 -12.82 17.39 4.49
N ALA A 110 -12.08 16.59 3.71
CA ALA A 110 -11.96 16.76 2.27
C ALA A 110 -13.30 16.56 1.55
N LYS A 111 -14.12 15.59 2.00
CA LYS A 111 -15.47 15.41 1.47
C LYS A 111 -16.43 16.58 1.79
N ALA A 112 -16.24 17.24 2.92
CA ALA A 112 -17.03 18.41 3.30
C ALA A 112 -16.51 19.72 2.67
N ASN A 113 -15.28 19.75 2.18
CA ASN A 113 -14.65 20.91 1.56
C ASN A 113 -13.95 20.49 0.26
N PRO A 114 -14.60 20.69 -0.90
CA PRO A 114 -14.05 20.29 -2.21
C PRO A 114 -12.67 20.89 -2.53
N ASP A 115 -12.31 22.06 -2.00
CA ASP A 115 -11.01 22.70 -2.21
C ASP A 115 -9.84 21.90 -1.61
N LEU A 116 -10.13 20.99 -0.67
CA LEU A 116 -9.14 20.10 -0.05
C LEU A 116 -9.10 18.71 -0.70
N MET A 117 -10.00 18.44 -1.65
CA MET A 117 -10.04 17.16 -2.35
C MET A 117 -8.99 17.13 -3.46
N PRO A 118 -8.08 16.13 -3.51
CA PRO A 118 -7.18 15.97 -4.62
C PRO A 118 -7.92 15.86 -5.96
N VAL A 119 -7.41 16.58 -6.96
CA VAL A 119 -8.05 16.70 -8.29
C VAL A 119 -8.24 15.34 -8.97
N GLU A 120 -7.39 14.37 -8.68
CA GLU A 120 -7.43 13.03 -9.26
C GLU A 120 -8.76 12.32 -8.98
N PHE A 121 -9.40 12.57 -7.83
CA PHE A 121 -10.71 11.99 -7.53
C PHE A 121 -11.78 12.50 -8.48
N ALA A 122 -11.77 13.80 -8.79
CA ALA A 122 -12.68 14.39 -9.76
C ALA A 122 -12.40 13.90 -11.18
N MET A 123 -11.10 13.82 -11.56
CA MET A 123 -10.68 13.33 -12.88
C MET A 123 -11.09 11.88 -13.14
N LEU A 124 -11.09 11.05 -12.10
CA LEU A 124 -11.42 9.62 -12.20
C LEU A 124 -12.87 9.31 -11.80
N GLY A 125 -13.63 10.31 -11.35
CA GLY A 125 -15.05 10.18 -11.05
C GLY A 125 -15.37 9.30 -9.84
N TYR A 126 -14.50 9.27 -8.81
CA TYR A 126 -14.75 8.51 -7.60
C TYR A 126 -14.36 9.29 -6.33
N GLU A 127 -14.75 8.80 -5.16
CA GLU A 127 -14.43 9.38 -3.87
C GLU A 127 -13.48 8.52 -3.06
N PRO A 128 -12.66 9.13 -2.15
CA PRO A 128 -11.80 8.37 -1.27
C PRO A 128 -12.62 7.48 -0.33
N SER A 129 -12.14 6.26 -0.14
CA SER A 129 -12.74 5.30 0.78
C SER A 129 -12.18 5.44 2.21
N LEU A 130 -12.98 5.07 3.20
CA LEU A 130 -12.50 5.01 4.59
C LEU A 130 -11.57 3.81 4.78
N TRP A 131 -10.64 3.95 5.72
CA TRP A 131 -9.70 2.92 6.13
C TRP A 131 -10.16 2.23 7.41
N SER A 132 -9.89 0.93 7.50
CA SER A 132 -9.92 0.18 8.75
C SER A 132 -8.50 -0.24 9.14
N ALA A 133 -8.26 -0.53 10.43
CA ALA A 133 -6.98 -1.07 10.87
C ALA A 133 -6.64 -2.39 10.18
N ASP A 134 -7.65 -3.20 9.88
CA ASP A 134 -7.50 -4.47 9.17
C ASP A 134 -6.95 -4.29 7.76
N ASP A 135 -7.24 -3.17 7.08
CA ASP A 135 -6.71 -2.90 5.74
C ASP A 135 -5.19 -2.80 5.76
N VAL A 136 -4.62 -2.19 6.82
CA VAL A 136 -3.16 -2.08 7.01
C VAL A 136 -2.51 -3.46 7.05
N VAL A 137 -3.12 -4.41 7.76
CA VAL A 137 -2.65 -5.80 7.83
C VAL A 137 -2.85 -6.53 6.50
N ARG A 138 -4.04 -6.40 5.92
CA ARG A 138 -4.40 -7.13 4.69
C ARG A 138 -3.50 -6.79 3.52
N ILE A 139 -3.09 -5.52 3.37
CA ILE A 139 -2.24 -5.06 2.26
C ILE A 139 -0.75 -5.20 2.51
N ARG A 140 -0.31 -5.62 3.70
CA ARG A 140 1.11 -5.68 4.06
C ARG A 140 1.94 -6.53 3.09
N SER A 141 1.37 -7.64 2.60
CA SER A 141 2.04 -8.54 1.64
C SER A 141 2.49 -7.79 0.38
N ASN A 142 1.81 -6.70 0.04
CA ASN A 142 2.16 -5.88 -1.12
C ASN A 142 3.51 -5.16 -0.94
N GLY A 143 3.97 -4.92 0.29
CA GLY A 143 5.26 -4.31 0.59
C GLY A 143 6.45 -5.29 0.63
N LEU A 144 6.21 -6.59 0.86
CA LEU A 144 7.21 -7.60 1.21
C LEU A 144 7.60 -8.50 0.01
N TRP A 145 8.06 -7.94 -1.09
CA TRP A 145 8.20 -8.71 -2.33
C TRP A 145 9.62 -9.16 -2.69
N ARG A 146 10.66 -8.53 -2.19
CA ARG A 146 12.02 -8.83 -2.63
C ARG A 146 12.47 -10.25 -2.31
N ASN A 147 12.14 -10.75 -1.14
CA ASN A 147 12.52 -12.09 -0.72
C ASN A 147 11.99 -13.17 -1.67
N VAL A 148 10.71 -13.10 -2.05
CA VAL A 148 10.09 -14.10 -2.94
C VAL A 148 10.85 -14.20 -4.26
N VAL A 149 11.16 -13.05 -4.88
CA VAL A 149 11.88 -13.01 -6.16
C VAL A 149 13.29 -13.57 -5.99
N THR A 150 14.02 -13.15 -4.97
CA THR A 150 15.39 -13.62 -4.75
C THR A 150 15.44 -15.11 -4.41
N GLU A 151 14.48 -15.64 -3.66
CA GLU A 151 14.43 -17.07 -3.37
C GLU A 151 14.11 -17.92 -4.62
N VAL A 152 13.22 -17.46 -5.50
CA VAL A 152 12.97 -18.14 -6.78
C VAL A 152 14.21 -18.08 -7.68
N TRP A 153 14.91 -16.95 -7.74
CA TRP A 153 16.18 -16.86 -8.48
C TRP A 153 17.23 -17.81 -7.92
N ARG A 154 17.39 -17.87 -6.60
CA ARG A 154 18.32 -18.79 -5.92
C ARG A 154 17.98 -20.25 -6.24
N ALA A 155 16.71 -20.61 -6.19
CA ALA A 155 16.27 -21.98 -6.54
C ALA A 155 16.54 -22.32 -8.02
N ARG A 156 16.37 -21.37 -8.94
CA ARG A 156 16.70 -21.57 -10.37
C ARG A 156 18.21 -21.76 -10.58
N LEU A 157 19.05 -21.04 -9.86
CA LEU A 157 20.50 -21.22 -9.89
C LEU A 157 20.89 -22.58 -9.28
N ALA A 158 20.24 -23.00 -8.20
CA ALA A 158 20.43 -24.31 -7.61
C ALA A 158 20.06 -25.44 -8.61
N CYS A 159 18.97 -25.30 -9.34
CA CYS A 159 18.58 -26.25 -10.39
C CYS A 159 19.63 -26.38 -11.51
N GLN A 160 20.42 -25.34 -11.74
CA GLN A 160 21.49 -25.29 -12.76
C GLN A 160 22.88 -25.59 -12.18
N ASP A 161 22.99 -26.06 -10.94
CA ASP A 161 24.25 -26.26 -10.21
C ASP A 161 25.13 -24.99 -10.12
N GLN A 162 24.49 -23.79 -10.08
CA GLN A 162 25.15 -22.48 -10.08
C GLN A 162 25.06 -21.76 -8.73
N MET A 163 25.11 -22.47 -7.61
CA MET A 163 24.99 -21.89 -6.28
C MET A 163 26.15 -20.93 -5.93
N GLU A 164 27.35 -21.09 -6.55
CA GLU A 164 28.44 -20.14 -6.40
C GLU A 164 28.07 -18.76 -6.96
N LEU A 165 27.34 -18.71 -8.09
CA LEU A 165 26.82 -17.48 -8.67
C LEU A 165 25.76 -16.84 -7.77
N ALA A 166 24.91 -17.66 -7.15
CA ALA A 166 23.95 -17.19 -6.15
C ALA A 166 24.64 -16.52 -4.95
N ALA A 167 25.73 -17.07 -4.47
CA ALA A 167 26.52 -16.49 -3.38
C ALA A 167 27.13 -15.12 -3.71
N GLN A 168 27.46 -14.89 -4.98
CA GLN A 168 28.02 -13.61 -5.44
C GLN A 168 26.95 -12.55 -5.68
N TRP A 169 25.84 -12.91 -6.33
CA TRP A 169 24.80 -11.95 -6.77
C TRP A 169 23.70 -11.72 -5.74
N LEU A 170 23.45 -12.74 -4.90
CA LEU A 170 22.38 -12.75 -3.89
C LEU A 170 22.99 -12.94 -2.50
N ALA A 171 24.12 -12.29 -2.24
CA ALA A 171 24.82 -12.36 -0.97
C ALA A 171 23.86 -12.05 0.20
N LEU A 172 23.95 -12.86 1.25
CA LEU A 172 23.20 -12.65 2.49
C LEU A 172 24.06 -11.92 3.52
N GLU A 173 23.44 -11.03 4.28
CA GLU A 173 24.07 -10.35 5.42
C GLU A 173 23.32 -10.71 6.72
N PRO A 174 23.98 -11.37 7.69
CA PRO A 174 25.37 -11.86 7.63
C PRO A 174 25.55 -12.98 6.61
N GLN A 175 26.80 -13.24 6.21
CA GLN A 175 27.10 -14.27 5.21
C GLN A 175 26.56 -15.63 5.67
N TRP A 176 25.82 -16.27 4.80
CA TRP A 176 25.23 -17.58 5.02
C TRP A 176 25.43 -18.48 3.80
N GLN A 177 25.92 -19.71 4.01
CA GLN A 177 25.94 -20.71 2.95
C GLN A 177 24.54 -21.33 2.83
N THR A 178 23.93 -21.15 1.65
CA THR A 178 22.64 -21.74 1.35
C THR A 178 22.84 -23.11 0.73
N GLU A 179 22.30 -24.14 1.35
CA GLU A 179 22.30 -25.50 0.80
C GLU A 179 20.86 -25.90 0.44
N THR A 180 20.73 -26.64 -0.64
CA THR A 180 19.43 -27.23 -1.00
C THR A 180 19.11 -28.34 0.00
N PRO A 181 17.99 -28.28 0.76
CA PRO A 181 17.62 -29.32 1.70
C PRO A 181 17.47 -30.68 1.03
N ALA A 182 17.87 -31.75 1.72
CA ALA A 182 17.74 -33.10 1.21
C ALA A 182 16.26 -33.42 0.90
N GLY A 183 16.01 -33.93 -0.32
CA GLY A 183 14.67 -34.26 -0.81
C GLY A 183 13.89 -33.09 -1.43
N LEU A 184 14.45 -31.88 -1.47
CA LEU A 184 13.91 -30.77 -2.23
C LEU A 184 14.52 -30.75 -3.63
N ASP A 185 13.67 -30.78 -4.65
CA ASP A 185 14.10 -30.60 -6.04
C ASP A 185 13.79 -29.17 -6.49
N PRO A 186 14.80 -28.28 -6.63
CA PRO A 186 14.59 -26.91 -7.03
C PRO A 186 14.13 -26.78 -8.51
N CYS A 187 14.27 -27.84 -9.30
CA CYS A 187 13.89 -27.84 -10.74
C CYS A 187 12.39 -27.99 -10.97
N VAL A 188 11.59 -28.33 -9.96
CA VAL A 188 10.13 -28.43 -10.09
C VAL A 188 9.43 -27.08 -10.13
N ILE A 189 10.13 -25.98 -9.88
CA ILE A 189 9.55 -24.63 -9.85
C ILE A 189 9.21 -24.19 -11.29
N PRO A 190 7.92 -23.91 -11.60
CA PRO A 190 7.51 -23.49 -12.93
C PRO A 190 8.18 -22.17 -13.34
N GLU A 191 8.43 -21.97 -14.63
CA GLU A 191 8.99 -20.71 -15.15
C GLU A 191 8.12 -19.50 -14.81
N ASN A 192 6.80 -19.68 -14.83
CA ASN A 192 5.81 -18.62 -14.59
C ASN A 192 5.39 -18.47 -13.12
N VAL A 193 6.10 -19.07 -12.17
CA VAL A 193 5.72 -19.04 -10.74
C VAL A 193 5.58 -17.62 -10.18
N LEU A 194 6.31 -16.67 -10.73
CA LEU A 194 6.28 -15.26 -10.29
C LEU A 194 5.25 -14.40 -11.02
N ASP A 195 4.61 -14.85 -12.10
CA ASP A 195 3.79 -14.00 -12.97
C ASP A 195 2.68 -13.28 -12.20
N ASN A 196 1.86 -14.02 -11.45
CA ASN A 196 0.80 -13.42 -10.63
C ASN A 196 1.36 -12.51 -9.53
N TYR A 197 2.49 -12.88 -8.96
CA TYR A 197 3.12 -12.07 -7.92
C TYR A 197 3.64 -10.74 -8.47
N LEU A 198 4.29 -10.76 -9.63
CA LEU A 198 4.78 -9.57 -10.31
C LEU A 198 3.62 -8.72 -10.82
N LEU A 199 2.56 -9.35 -11.36
CA LEU A 199 1.36 -8.65 -11.81
C LEU A 199 0.65 -7.93 -10.64
N ALA A 200 0.48 -8.58 -9.50
CA ALA A 200 -0.11 -7.97 -8.30
C ALA A 200 0.64 -6.71 -7.86
N LYS A 201 1.93 -6.65 -8.13
CA LYS A 201 2.85 -5.58 -7.73
C LYS A 201 3.23 -4.63 -8.86
N ALA A 202 2.75 -4.87 -10.06
CA ALA A 202 3.00 -4.01 -11.19
C ALA A 202 2.54 -2.57 -10.89
N PRO A 203 3.20 -1.55 -11.42
CA PRO A 203 2.67 -0.18 -11.38
C PRO A 203 1.23 -0.15 -11.91
N VAL A 204 0.44 0.80 -11.39
CA VAL A 204 -0.90 1.02 -11.95
C VAL A 204 -0.74 1.63 -13.33
N ASP A 205 -1.37 1.01 -14.33
CA ASP A 205 -1.37 1.51 -15.70
C ASP A 205 -2.57 2.46 -15.91
N PHE A 206 -2.27 3.71 -16.22
CA PHE A 206 -3.26 4.76 -16.54
C PHE A 206 -3.43 4.98 -18.05
N SER A 207 -2.75 4.22 -18.92
CA SER A 207 -2.79 4.43 -20.38
C SER A 207 -4.17 4.22 -21.00
N ALA A 208 -5.04 3.45 -20.34
CA ALA A 208 -6.42 3.17 -20.77
C ALA A 208 -7.46 4.13 -20.15
N GLN A 209 -7.03 5.23 -19.52
CA GLN A 209 -7.92 6.22 -18.92
C GLN A 209 -8.72 7.02 -19.97
N PRO A 210 -9.86 7.65 -19.56
CA PRO A 210 -10.80 8.25 -20.50
C PRO A 210 -10.15 9.22 -21.48
N PRO A 211 -10.71 9.36 -22.69
CA PRO A 211 -10.14 10.19 -23.73
C PRO A 211 -9.82 11.59 -23.23
N GLN A 212 -8.73 12.18 -23.73
CA GLN A 212 -8.28 13.54 -23.39
C GLN A 212 -9.40 14.61 -23.48
N GLU A 213 -10.44 14.36 -24.28
CA GLU A 213 -11.62 15.21 -24.42
C GLU A 213 -12.46 15.30 -23.13
N GLN A 214 -12.58 14.21 -22.36
CA GLN A 214 -13.26 14.25 -21.05
C GLN A 214 -12.42 14.97 -19.99
N LEU A 215 -11.11 14.81 -20.05
CA LEU A 215 -10.18 15.52 -19.17
C LEU A 215 -10.23 17.04 -19.42
N ALA A 216 -10.24 17.44 -20.69
CA ALA A 216 -10.34 18.84 -21.10
C ALA A 216 -11.64 19.48 -20.61
N SER A 217 -12.77 18.78 -20.74
CA SER A 217 -14.08 19.29 -20.30
C SER A 217 -14.17 19.46 -18.77
N LEU A 218 -13.54 18.58 -17.99
CA LEU A 218 -13.47 18.70 -16.54
C LEU A 218 -12.56 19.85 -16.09
N LEU A 219 -11.44 20.06 -16.78
CA LEU A 219 -10.55 21.19 -16.53
C LEU A 219 -11.19 22.54 -16.89
N GLU A 220 -11.98 22.61 -17.97
CA GLU A 220 -12.75 23.81 -18.34
C GLU A 220 -13.84 24.13 -17.31
N GLN A 221 -14.50 23.11 -16.75
CA GLN A 221 -15.50 23.32 -15.70
C GLN A 221 -14.87 23.83 -14.40
N ALA A 222 -13.70 23.30 -14.01
CA ALA A 222 -12.97 23.71 -12.81
C ALA A 222 -12.33 25.11 -12.90
N THR A 223 -12.24 25.70 -14.08
CA THR A 223 -11.71 27.07 -14.30
C THR A 223 -12.80 28.12 -14.37
N HIS A 224 -14.10 27.75 -14.34
CA HIS A 224 -15.25 28.66 -14.45
C HIS A 224 -16.05 28.77 -13.14
N ASP A 225 -15.71 28.09 -12.09
CA ASP A 225 -16.18 28.24 -10.70
C ASP A 225 -15.13 29.01 -9.87
#